data_d869bb7b7f4cb76f320585c9ea055d68
#
_entry.id   d869bb7b7f4cb76f320585c9ea055d68
#
_cell.length_a   1.000
_cell.length_b   1.000
_cell.length_c   1.000
_cell.angle_alpha   90.00
_cell.angle_beta   90.00
_cell.angle_gamma   90.00
#
_symmetry.space_group_name_H-M   'P 1'
#
loop_
_entity.id
_entity.type
_entity.pdbx_description
1 polymer ?
#
loop_
_entity_poly.entity_id
_entity_poly.type
_entity_poly.pdbx_seq_one_letter_code
_entity_poly.pdbx_strand_id
1 'polypeptide(L)'
;MELQFLGTGAGSPSKARNVTCTALKTGGKSNEVWLFDCGEATQHQILRTNIRPGKIRRIFITHLHGDHIFGLPGLLSSRSFLGGADEPLCLYGPAGIRRFVESALEVSQTQLSYPIYFHEFVSDGLILDDGEFTVSAFGLAHSLPSFAYRIEEKERAGGLQMDRLRELGIPSGPLLGRLKNGETVTLGDGRLIDGKEYLSPPRKGRIIAVFGDTKPCTSALAAAEGADVLVHEATFAAGDEAMAEKVFHSTVSDAANLAAEAGVKRLYLTHISARYADEGQRLMLERQAQNIFPASKVVGDFDVFDI
;
A
#
# COMPACT_ATOMS: atom_id res chain seq x y z
N MET A 1 -5.61 4.60 8.26
CA MET A 1 -4.52 4.33 7.30
C MET A 1 -4.42 5.50 6.35
N GLU A 2 -3.20 5.73 5.81
CA GLU A 2 -2.95 6.83 4.89
C GLU A 2 -2.10 6.31 3.72
N LEU A 3 -2.51 6.59 2.49
CA LEU A 3 -1.69 6.41 1.29
C LEU A 3 -0.99 7.71 0.93
N GLN A 4 0.29 7.62 0.62
CA GLN A 4 1.09 8.73 0.12
C GLN A 4 1.85 8.30 -1.12
N PHE A 5 1.74 9.06 -2.21
CA PHE A 5 2.40 8.77 -3.47
C PHE A 5 3.75 9.47 -3.53
N LEU A 6 4.84 8.72 -3.60
CA LEU A 6 6.20 9.26 -3.66
C LEU A 6 6.71 9.39 -5.09
N GLY A 7 6.16 8.61 -5.99
CA GLY A 7 6.48 8.65 -7.42
C GLY A 7 5.33 8.05 -8.21
N THR A 8 4.90 8.76 -9.25
CA THR A 8 3.68 8.48 -10.01
C THR A 8 3.88 8.43 -11.52
N GLY A 9 5.12 8.49 -11.98
CA GLY A 9 5.51 8.46 -13.39
C GLY A 9 5.94 7.08 -13.86
N ALA A 10 5.73 6.77 -15.14
CA ALA A 10 6.03 5.53 -15.82
C ALA A 10 7.41 5.54 -16.48
N GLY A 11 8.19 4.48 -16.33
CA GLY A 11 9.42 4.16 -17.04
C GLY A 11 10.61 5.06 -16.71
N SER A 12 10.45 6.36 -16.74
CA SER A 12 11.50 7.34 -16.46
C SER A 12 10.96 8.56 -15.72
N PRO A 13 11.78 9.21 -14.87
CA PRO A 13 11.35 10.41 -14.18
C PRO A 13 11.12 11.57 -15.15
N SER A 14 10.20 12.44 -14.78
CA SER A 14 9.95 13.72 -15.47
C SER A 14 10.12 14.88 -14.49
N LYS A 15 9.98 16.11 -14.98
CA LYS A 15 10.00 17.29 -14.10
C LYS A 15 8.85 17.30 -13.08
N ALA A 16 7.72 16.69 -13.43
CA ALA A 16 6.50 16.68 -12.63
C ALA A 16 6.32 15.41 -11.79
N ARG A 17 6.93 14.29 -12.20
CA ARG A 17 6.70 12.97 -11.60
C ARG A 17 8.01 12.20 -11.48
N ASN A 18 8.27 11.68 -10.30
CA ASN A 18 9.27 10.64 -10.08
C ASN A 18 8.72 9.28 -10.49
N VAL A 19 9.60 8.29 -10.66
CA VAL A 19 9.22 6.90 -10.94
C VAL A 19 8.62 6.22 -9.71
N THR A 20 8.04 5.06 -9.91
CA THR A 20 7.03 4.43 -9.05
C THR A 20 7.47 4.20 -7.61
N CYS A 21 6.72 4.76 -6.69
CA CYS A 21 6.72 4.38 -5.27
C CYS A 21 5.45 4.89 -4.58
N THR A 22 4.76 4.00 -3.89
CA THR A 22 3.61 4.34 -3.03
C THR A 22 3.88 3.91 -1.60
N ALA A 23 3.59 4.78 -0.63
CA ALA A 23 3.72 4.49 0.79
C ALA A 23 2.35 4.32 1.45
N LEU A 24 2.19 3.26 2.23
CA LEU A 24 1.04 3.02 3.09
C LEU A 24 1.48 3.18 4.55
N LYS A 25 0.92 4.17 5.24
CA LYS A 25 1.02 4.26 6.70
C LYS A 25 -0.12 3.47 7.31
N THR A 26 0.20 2.37 7.97
CA THR A 26 -0.80 1.42 8.47
C THR A 26 -1.61 1.96 9.64
N GLY A 27 -1.06 2.92 10.40
CA GLY A 27 -1.65 3.38 11.64
C GLY A 27 -1.62 2.28 12.72
N GLY A 28 -2.53 2.35 13.68
CA GLY A 28 -2.60 1.37 14.74
C GLY A 28 -1.44 1.48 15.75
N LYS A 29 -1.10 0.36 16.40
CA LYS A 29 -0.08 0.35 17.47
C LYS A 29 1.35 0.42 16.92
N SER A 30 1.63 -0.26 15.81
CA SER A 30 2.96 -0.33 15.20
C SER A 30 3.32 0.97 14.47
N ASN A 31 2.31 1.66 13.90
CA ASN A 31 2.48 2.86 13.08
C ASN A 31 3.61 2.69 12.05
N GLU A 32 3.57 1.57 11.34
CA GLU A 32 4.54 1.20 10.32
C GLU A 32 4.27 1.93 9.01
N VAL A 33 5.32 2.04 8.22
CA VAL A 33 5.24 2.43 6.82
C VAL A 33 5.59 1.22 5.97
N TRP A 34 4.75 0.91 5.01
CA TRP A 34 4.99 -0.08 3.97
C TRP A 34 5.18 0.64 2.65
N LEU A 35 6.15 0.23 1.86
CA LEU A 35 6.35 0.76 0.52
C LEU A 35 5.89 -0.28 -0.50
N PHE A 36 5.25 0.19 -1.55
CA PHE A 36 4.96 -0.55 -2.77
C PHE A 36 5.81 0.06 -3.87
N ASP A 37 6.76 -0.74 -4.35
CA ASP A 37 7.88 -0.36 -5.19
C ASP A 37 8.84 0.65 -4.56
N CYS A 38 10.00 0.78 -5.16
CA CYS A 38 11.06 1.69 -4.74
C CYS A 38 11.88 2.09 -5.98
N GLY A 39 11.28 2.90 -6.82
CA GLY A 39 11.93 3.43 -8.01
C GLY A 39 13.08 4.39 -7.68
N GLU A 40 13.83 4.77 -8.67
CA GLU A 40 14.98 5.68 -8.51
C GLU A 40 14.58 6.94 -7.72
N ALA A 41 15.49 7.45 -6.92
CA ALA A 41 15.32 8.64 -6.08
C ALA A 41 14.19 8.57 -5.01
N THR A 42 13.60 7.40 -4.73
CA THR A 42 12.60 7.25 -3.66
C THR A 42 13.09 7.80 -2.33
N GLN A 43 14.38 7.60 -1.97
CA GLN A 43 14.95 8.17 -0.74
C GLN A 43 14.91 9.71 -0.73
N HIS A 44 15.10 10.38 -1.88
CA HIS A 44 15.01 11.84 -1.99
C HIS A 44 13.55 12.33 -1.87
N GLN A 45 12.63 11.58 -2.47
CA GLN A 45 11.19 11.87 -2.32
C GLN A 45 10.76 11.78 -0.85
N ILE A 46 11.22 10.76 -0.12
CA ILE A 46 10.96 10.61 1.32
C ILE A 46 11.41 11.84 2.11
N LEU A 47 12.54 12.45 1.79
CA LEU A 47 13.03 13.66 2.48
C LEU A 47 12.08 14.86 2.38
N ARG A 48 11.17 14.87 1.41
CA ARG A 48 10.15 15.91 1.22
C ARG A 48 8.84 15.60 1.93
N THR A 49 8.80 14.56 2.75
CA THR A 49 7.62 14.08 3.45
C THR A 49 7.87 13.96 4.97
N ASN A 50 6.86 13.56 5.71
CA ASN A 50 6.99 13.22 7.13
C ASN A 50 7.29 11.72 7.36
N ILE A 51 7.57 10.95 6.32
CA ILE A 51 7.95 9.54 6.44
C ILE A 51 9.35 9.44 7.04
N ARG A 52 9.46 8.70 8.13
CA ARG A 52 10.74 8.40 8.78
C ARG A 52 11.27 7.07 8.24
N PRO A 53 12.47 7.00 7.64
CA PRO A 53 13.01 5.76 7.08
C PRO A 53 13.04 4.59 8.06
N GLY A 54 13.30 4.84 9.36
CA GLY A 54 13.25 3.82 10.40
C GLY A 54 11.87 3.21 10.67
N LYS A 55 10.79 3.84 10.18
CA LYS A 55 9.44 3.29 10.25
C LYS A 55 9.07 2.43 9.05
N ILE A 56 9.87 2.41 8.00
CA ILE A 56 9.68 1.51 6.86
C ILE A 56 10.06 0.10 7.30
N ARG A 57 9.05 -0.76 7.42
CA ARG A 57 9.20 -2.14 7.92
C ARG A 57 9.04 -3.17 6.83
N ARG A 58 8.26 -2.86 5.80
CA ARG A 58 7.98 -3.75 4.69
C ARG A 58 8.08 -3.01 3.37
N ILE A 59 8.68 -3.66 2.40
CA ILE A 59 8.72 -3.20 1.01
C ILE A 59 8.17 -4.33 0.15
N PHE A 60 7.18 -4.03 -0.66
CA PHE A 60 6.54 -4.94 -1.60
C PHE A 60 6.89 -4.51 -3.02
N ILE A 61 7.63 -5.32 -3.73
CA ILE A 61 8.04 -5.05 -5.12
C ILE A 61 7.10 -5.77 -6.06
N THR A 62 6.43 -5.01 -6.91
CA THR A 62 5.46 -5.56 -7.86
C THR A 62 6.12 -6.36 -8.96
N HIS A 63 7.19 -5.85 -9.55
CA HIS A 63 8.00 -6.49 -10.58
C HIS A 63 9.41 -5.87 -10.65
N LEU A 64 10.29 -6.43 -11.50
CA LEU A 64 11.72 -6.10 -11.47
C LEU A 64 12.18 -5.11 -12.55
N HIS A 65 11.30 -4.30 -13.15
CA HIS A 65 11.74 -3.19 -13.99
C HIS A 65 12.45 -2.12 -13.14
N GLY A 66 13.37 -1.39 -13.76
CA GLY A 66 14.24 -0.47 -13.06
C GLY A 66 13.51 0.67 -12.35
N ASP A 67 12.47 1.19 -12.96
CA ASP A 67 11.62 2.27 -12.39
C ASP A 67 10.79 1.84 -11.17
N HIS A 68 10.85 0.54 -10.81
CA HIS A 68 10.25 -0.01 -9.60
C HIS A 68 11.27 -0.44 -8.55
N ILE A 69 12.56 -0.65 -8.90
CA ILE A 69 13.55 -1.22 -7.97
C ILE A 69 14.86 -0.42 -7.82
N PHE A 70 15.20 0.50 -8.74
CA PHE A 70 16.52 1.13 -8.73
C PHE A 70 16.77 2.07 -7.55
N GLY A 71 15.74 2.46 -6.80
CA GLY A 71 15.88 3.19 -5.54
C GLY A 71 16.27 2.34 -4.34
N LEU A 72 16.12 1.01 -4.42
CA LEU A 72 16.35 0.11 -3.28
C LEU A 72 17.75 0.25 -2.68
N PRO A 73 18.86 0.13 -3.42
CA PRO A 73 20.19 0.18 -2.82
C PRO A 73 20.44 1.47 -2.03
N GLY A 74 20.03 2.60 -2.59
CA GLY A 74 20.18 3.90 -1.93
C GLY A 74 19.30 4.05 -0.69
N LEU A 75 18.04 3.65 -0.77
CA LEU A 75 17.12 3.69 0.37
C LEU A 75 17.58 2.77 1.51
N LEU A 76 18.00 1.55 1.19
CA LEU A 76 18.46 0.58 2.18
C LEU A 76 19.69 1.10 2.93
N SER A 77 20.67 1.67 2.22
CA SER A 77 21.84 2.30 2.82
C SER A 77 21.43 3.48 3.70
N SER A 78 20.63 4.41 3.18
CA SER A 78 20.18 5.60 3.94
C SER A 78 19.41 5.26 5.20
N ARG A 79 18.61 4.19 5.18
CA ARG A 79 17.83 3.73 6.34
C ARG A 79 18.72 3.36 7.52
N SER A 80 19.93 2.83 7.28
CA SER A 80 20.91 2.52 8.33
C SER A 80 21.31 3.76 9.15
N PHE A 81 21.34 4.94 8.52
CA PHE A 81 21.74 6.19 9.16
C PHE A 81 20.56 7.02 9.65
N LEU A 82 19.36 6.78 9.14
CA LEU A 82 18.17 7.59 9.39
C LEU A 82 17.16 6.92 10.32
N GLY A 83 17.64 6.22 11.36
CA GLY A 83 16.81 5.67 12.43
C GLY A 83 16.27 4.27 12.17
N GLY A 84 16.87 3.53 11.23
CA GLY A 84 16.53 2.13 10.94
C GLY A 84 17.51 1.11 11.53
N ALA A 85 18.50 1.56 12.30
CA ALA A 85 19.47 0.68 12.94
C ALA A 85 18.77 -0.36 13.84
N ASP A 86 19.23 -1.60 13.77
CA ASP A 86 18.73 -2.76 14.54
C ASP A 86 17.27 -3.15 14.27
N GLU A 87 16.55 -2.40 13.42
CA GLU A 87 15.17 -2.66 13.11
C GLU A 87 15.03 -3.47 11.81
N PRO A 88 14.56 -4.71 11.86
CA PRO A 88 14.49 -5.56 10.67
C PRO A 88 13.59 -4.96 9.57
N LEU A 89 13.93 -5.29 8.33
CA LEU A 89 13.15 -4.96 7.15
C LEU A 89 12.74 -6.25 6.44
N CYS A 90 11.46 -6.40 6.10
CA CYS A 90 10.98 -7.47 5.25
C CYS A 90 10.82 -6.93 3.81
N LEU A 91 11.39 -7.66 2.84
CA LEU A 91 11.27 -7.33 1.43
C LEU A 91 10.60 -8.48 0.70
N TYR A 92 9.42 -8.19 0.15
CA TYR A 92 8.56 -9.10 -0.60
C TYR A 92 8.65 -8.77 -2.08
N GLY A 93 8.71 -9.79 -2.94
CA GLY A 93 8.72 -9.55 -4.37
C GLY A 93 8.95 -10.81 -5.20
N PRO A 94 8.94 -10.68 -6.55
CA PRO A 94 9.20 -11.80 -7.43
C PRO A 94 10.63 -12.32 -7.30
N ALA A 95 10.82 -13.57 -7.69
CA ALA A 95 12.13 -14.21 -7.71
C ALA A 95 13.17 -13.39 -8.48
N GLY A 96 14.33 -13.15 -7.86
CA GLY A 96 15.41 -12.31 -8.38
C GLY A 96 15.65 -11.02 -7.61
N ILE A 97 14.68 -10.57 -6.77
CA ILE A 97 14.83 -9.34 -6.01
C ILE A 97 15.96 -9.43 -4.97
N ARG A 98 16.10 -10.60 -4.31
CA ARG A 98 17.22 -10.86 -3.39
C ARG A 98 18.56 -10.68 -4.10
N ARG A 99 18.72 -11.34 -5.26
CA ARG A 99 19.97 -11.27 -6.04
C ARG A 99 20.31 -9.84 -6.44
N PHE A 100 19.32 -9.05 -6.86
CA PHE A 100 19.51 -7.64 -7.21
C PHE A 100 20.06 -6.84 -6.02
N VAL A 101 19.42 -6.95 -4.87
CA VAL A 101 19.80 -6.20 -3.65
C VAL A 101 21.16 -6.66 -3.13
N GLU A 102 21.37 -7.97 -2.96
CA GLU A 102 22.61 -8.53 -2.44
C GLU A 102 23.79 -8.18 -3.36
N SER A 103 23.64 -8.27 -4.69
CA SER A 103 24.69 -7.89 -5.64
C SER A 103 25.04 -6.40 -5.54
N ALA A 104 24.03 -5.52 -5.41
CA ALA A 104 24.27 -4.09 -5.28
C ALA A 104 25.03 -3.76 -3.98
N LEU A 105 24.65 -4.36 -2.87
CA LEU A 105 25.31 -4.16 -1.57
C LEU A 105 26.72 -4.75 -1.55
N GLU A 106 26.93 -5.93 -2.13
CA GLU A 106 28.21 -6.60 -2.23
C GLU A 106 29.21 -5.77 -3.04
N VAL A 107 28.86 -5.40 -4.28
CA VAL A 107 29.75 -4.64 -5.17
C VAL A 107 30.09 -3.27 -4.58
N SER A 108 29.15 -2.61 -3.92
CA SER A 108 29.37 -1.32 -3.26
C SER A 108 30.04 -1.43 -1.88
N GLN A 109 30.25 -2.65 -1.37
CA GLN A 109 30.73 -2.93 -0.01
C GLN A 109 29.89 -2.24 1.07
N THR A 110 28.59 -2.04 0.80
CA THR A 110 27.67 -1.41 1.72
C THR A 110 27.23 -2.39 2.80
N GLN A 111 27.48 -2.04 4.05
CA GLN A 111 27.02 -2.80 5.21
C GLN A 111 25.81 -2.13 5.83
N LEU A 112 24.73 -2.89 6.00
CA LEU A 112 23.53 -2.41 6.66
C LEU A 112 23.60 -2.68 8.16
N SER A 113 23.06 -1.77 8.97
CA SER A 113 22.97 -1.88 10.42
C SER A 113 21.76 -2.70 10.91
N TYR A 114 21.06 -3.37 9.99
CA TYR A 114 19.86 -4.15 10.27
C TYR A 114 19.73 -5.34 9.31
N PRO A 115 19.04 -6.42 9.71
CA PRO A 115 18.80 -7.55 8.83
C PRO A 115 17.68 -7.26 7.83
N ILE A 116 17.82 -7.81 6.61
CA ILE A 116 16.76 -7.89 5.62
C ILE A 116 16.27 -9.33 5.53
N TYR A 117 14.96 -9.53 5.65
CA TYR A 117 14.29 -10.79 5.40
C TYR A 117 13.64 -10.76 4.01
N PHE A 118 14.14 -11.58 3.11
CA PHE A 118 13.63 -11.68 1.75
C PHE A 118 12.54 -12.75 1.65
N HIS A 119 11.42 -12.38 1.07
CA HIS A 119 10.28 -13.25 0.78
C HIS A 119 10.01 -13.22 -0.73
N GLU A 120 10.69 -14.11 -1.47
CA GLU A 120 10.51 -14.25 -2.91
C GLU A 120 9.41 -15.26 -3.21
N PHE A 121 8.58 -14.95 -4.22
CA PHE A 121 7.50 -15.82 -4.68
C PHE A 121 7.38 -15.76 -6.21
N VAL A 122 6.67 -16.76 -6.78
CA VAL A 122 6.52 -16.93 -8.24
C VAL A 122 5.06 -17.12 -8.65
N SER A 123 4.15 -17.19 -7.70
CA SER A 123 2.72 -17.48 -7.94
C SER A 123 1.84 -16.74 -6.94
N ASP A 124 0.56 -16.70 -7.26
CA ASP A 124 -0.48 -16.17 -6.39
C ASP A 124 -0.51 -16.85 -5.03
N GLY A 125 -0.92 -16.11 -4.02
CA GLY A 125 -1.15 -16.65 -2.69
C GLY A 125 -1.00 -15.65 -1.55
N LEU A 126 -1.28 -16.12 -0.35
CA LEU A 126 -1.06 -15.38 0.88
C LEU A 126 0.44 -15.29 1.15
N ILE A 127 0.98 -14.08 1.25
CA ILE A 127 2.41 -13.82 1.48
C ILE A 127 2.71 -13.22 2.85
N LEU A 128 1.69 -12.69 3.54
CA LEU A 128 1.81 -12.15 4.89
C LEU A 128 0.50 -12.37 5.67
N ASP A 129 0.64 -12.83 6.91
CA ASP A 129 -0.38 -12.73 7.97
C ASP A 129 0.33 -12.38 9.28
N ASP A 130 0.15 -11.17 9.77
CA ASP A 130 0.80 -10.68 11.01
C ASP A 130 -0.18 -10.51 12.18
N GLY A 131 -1.43 -10.95 12.00
CA GLY A 131 -2.48 -10.84 13.00
C GLY A 131 -3.30 -9.54 12.93
N GLU A 132 -2.76 -8.45 12.36
CA GLU A 132 -3.50 -7.21 12.06
C GLU A 132 -3.90 -7.12 10.60
N PHE A 133 -3.03 -7.60 9.70
CA PHE A 133 -3.21 -7.56 8.25
C PHE A 133 -2.93 -8.92 7.63
N THR A 134 -3.62 -9.18 6.52
CA THR A 134 -3.19 -10.18 5.55
C THR A 134 -2.79 -9.49 4.25
N VAL A 135 -1.79 -10.03 3.55
CA VAL A 135 -1.44 -9.58 2.20
C VAL A 135 -1.38 -10.79 1.29
N SER A 136 -2.13 -10.73 0.20
CA SER A 136 -2.10 -11.72 -0.87
C SER A 136 -1.53 -11.10 -2.14
N ALA A 137 -0.70 -11.87 -2.84
CA ALA A 137 -0.19 -11.52 -4.16
C ALA A 137 -1.04 -12.16 -5.25
N PHE A 138 -1.30 -11.45 -6.34
CA PHE A 138 -2.01 -11.92 -7.53
C PHE A 138 -1.17 -11.62 -8.76
N GLY A 139 -0.88 -12.63 -9.58
CA GLY A 139 -0.13 -12.47 -10.82
C GLY A 139 -0.88 -11.63 -11.84
N LEU A 140 -0.18 -10.71 -12.45
CA LEU A 140 -0.68 -9.77 -13.47
C LEU A 140 -0.08 -10.09 -14.85
N ALA A 141 -0.63 -9.47 -15.90
CA ALA A 141 -0.20 -9.67 -17.28
C ALA A 141 0.75 -8.57 -17.73
N HIS A 142 2.05 -8.78 -17.54
CA HIS A 142 3.10 -7.86 -17.95
C HIS A 142 4.25 -8.60 -18.65
N SER A 143 5.22 -7.87 -19.20
CA SER A 143 6.40 -8.43 -19.89
C SER A 143 7.34 -9.20 -18.97
N LEU A 144 7.37 -8.87 -17.66
CA LEU A 144 8.01 -9.62 -16.59
C LEU A 144 6.95 -10.13 -15.60
N PRO A 145 7.26 -11.11 -14.75
CA PRO A 145 6.38 -11.47 -13.63
C PRO A 145 6.04 -10.23 -12.80
N SER A 146 4.77 -9.83 -12.83
CA SER A 146 4.23 -8.66 -12.14
C SER A 146 3.08 -9.10 -11.24
N PHE A 147 2.91 -8.42 -10.11
CA PHE A 147 1.93 -8.77 -9.09
C PHE A 147 1.13 -7.55 -8.62
N ALA A 148 -0.14 -7.80 -8.30
CA ALA A 148 -0.93 -6.94 -7.45
C ALA A 148 -0.84 -7.45 -6.01
N TYR A 149 -0.89 -6.52 -5.06
CA TYR A 149 -0.97 -6.81 -3.62
C TYR A 149 -2.34 -6.40 -3.10
N ARG A 150 -3.06 -7.38 -2.54
CA ARG A 150 -4.30 -7.15 -1.82
C ARG A 150 -4.02 -7.19 -0.33
N ILE A 151 -4.20 -6.05 0.32
CA ILE A 151 -4.00 -5.82 1.75
C ILE A 151 -5.36 -5.79 2.43
N GLU A 152 -5.60 -6.70 3.37
CA GLU A 152 -6.82 -6.75 4.14
C GLU A 152 -6.52 -6.52 5.61
N GLU A 153 -7.05 -5.43 6.17
CA GLU A 153 -7.03 -5.19 7.61
C GLU A 153 -8.03 -6.15 8.27
N LYS A 154 -7.58 -6.90 9.27
CA LYS A 154 -8.48 -7.78 10.02
C LYS A 154 -9.50 -6.98 10.81
N GLU A 155 -10.67 -7.56 11.01
CA GLU A 155 -11.71 -6.97 11.82
C GLU A 155 -11.18 -6.65 13.22
N ARG A 156 -11.48 -5.46 13.70
CA ARG A 156 -11.07 -5.02 15.04
C ARG A 156 -12.28 -5.04 15.96
N ALA A 157 -12.10 -5.56 17.17
CA ALA A 157 -13.09 -5.45 18.22
C ALA A 157 -13.53 -3.99 18.39
N GLY A 158 -14.81 -3.80 18.63
CA GLY A 158 -15.38 -2.49 18.89
C GLY A 158 -14.71 -1.76 20.05
N GLY A 159 -14.75 -0.44 20.04
CA GLY A 159 -14.32 0.35 21.17
C GLY A 159 -15.27 0.21 22.37
N LEU A 160 -14.76 0.45 23.57
CA LEU A 160 -15.64 0.55 24.75
C LEU A 160 -16.57 1.75 24.61
N GLN A 161 -17.83 1.57 24.95
CA GLN A 161 -18.83 2.62 25.04
C GLN A 161 -18.62 3.43 26.33
N MET A 162 -17.62 4.30 26.30
CA MET A 162 -17.11 5.00 27.49
C MET A 162 -18.16 5.78 28.24
N ASP A 163 -19.14 6.34 27.55
CA ASP A 163 -20.21 7.13 28.21
C ASP A 163 -21.08 6.22 29.07
N ARG A 164 -21.48 5.06 28.56
CA ARG A 164 -22.22 4.06 29.34
C ARG A 164 -21.43 3.55 30.56
N LEU A 165 -20.12 3.37 30.41
CA LEU A 165 -19.25 2.93 31.50
C LEU A 165 -19.06 4.04 32.55
N ARG A 166 -19.03 5.31 32.15
CA ARG A 166 -18.98 6.46 33.06
C ARG A 166 -20.29 6.58 33.88
N GLU A 167 -21.44 6.34 33.25
CA GLU A 167 -22.73 6.33 33.95
C GLU A 167 -22.80 5.24 35.04
N LEU A 168 -22.06 4.14 34.86
CA LEU A 168 -21.92 3.08 35.85
C LEU A 168 -20.88 3.38 36.94
N GLY A 169 -20.22 4.52 36.85
CA GLY A 169 -19.17 4.94 37.80
C GLY A 169 -17.84 4.22 37.64
N ILE A 170 -17.60 3.63 36.46
CA ILE A 170 -16.34 2.90 36.20
C ILE A 170 -15.22 3.91 35.89
N PRO A 171 -14.19 3.98 36.73
CA PRO A 171 -13.09 4.93 36.53
C PRO A 171 -12.14 4.47 35.40
N SER A 172 -11.39 5.43 34.86
CA SER A 172 -10.27 5.13 33.95
C SER A 172 -9.22 4.30 34.67
N GLY A 173 -8.74 3.23 34.05
CA GLY A 173 -7.74 2.37 34.65
C GLY A 173 -7.66 0.97 34.03
N PRO A 174 -6.91 0.06 34.62
CA PRO A 174 -6.68 -1.31 34.10
C PRO A 174 -7.97 -2.11 33.87
N LEU A 175 -9.04 -1.80 34.62
CA LEU A 175 -10.35 -2.44 34.48
C LEU A 175 -10.94 -2.27 33.08
N LEU A 176 -10.74 -1.08 32.48
CA LEU A 176 -11.19 -0.81 31.10
C LEU A 176 -10.47 -1.70 30.07
N GLY A 177 -9.21 -2.05 30.32
CA GLY A 177 -8.46 -2.97 29.48
C GLY A 177 -9.10 -4.38 29.47
N ARG A 178 -9.49 -4.87 30.64
CA ARG A 178 -10.18 -6.17 30.78
C ARG A 178 -11.55 -6.17 30.12
N LEU A 179 -12.34 -5.12 30.35
CA LEU A 179 -13.64 -4.94 29.68
C LEU A 179 -13.50 -4.86 28.17
N LYS A 180 -12.46 -4.19 27.67
CA LYS A 180 -12.17 -4.11 26.22
C LYS A 180 -11.85 -5.49 25.61
N ASN A 181 -11.27 -6.39 26.40
CA ASN A 181 -11.04 -7.78 25.98
C ASN A 181 -12.30 -8.65 26.08
N GLY A 182 -13.45 -8.08 26.45
CA GLY A 182 -14.72 -8.81 26.62
C GLY A 182 -14.79 -9.64 27.89
N GLU A 183 -13.92 -9.37 28.87
CA GLU A 183 -13.94 -10.08 30.15
C GLU A 183 -15.08 -9.55 31.04
N THR A 184 -15.64 -10.45 31.87
CA THR A 184 -16.54 -10.06 32.95
C THR A 184 -15.71 -9.63 34.16
N VAL A 185 -15.97 -8.45 34.71
CA VAL A 185 -15.27 -7.90 35.86
C VAL A 185 -16.24 -7.67 37.02
N THR A 186 -15.76 -7.84 38.24
CA THR A 186 -16.51 -7.51 39.47
C THR A 186 -16.07 -6.16 39.97
N LEU A 187 -16.99 -5.21 40.15
CA LEU A 187 -16.72 -3.92 40.76
C LEU A 187 -16.57 -4.02 42.30
N GLY A 188 -16.03 -2.99 42.90
CA GLY A 188 -15.84 -2.94 44.37
C GLY A 188 -17.13 -3.01 45.19
N ASP A 189 -18.28 -2.72 44.56
CA ASP A 189 -19.62 -2.81 45.14
C ASP A 189 -20.30 -4.16 44.88
N GLY A 190 -19.61 -5.13 44.28
CA GLY A 190 -20.11 -6.47 43.98
C GLY A 190 -20.83 -6.60 42.62
N ARG A 191 -21.07 -5.54 41.87
CA ARG A 191 -21.70 -5.62 40.54
C ARG A 191 -20.77 -6.33 39.56
N LEU A 192 -21.36 -7.20 38.72
CA LEU A 192 -20.71 -7.86 37.63
C LEU A 192 -20.96 -7.07 36.35
N ILE A 193 -19.90 -6.73 35.62
CA ILE A 193 -19.95 -6.03 34.32
C ILE A 193 -19.38 -6.97 33.25
N ASP A 194 -20.19 -7.37 32.31
CA ASP A 194 -19.74 -8.10 31.11
C ASP A 194 -19.23 -7.12 30.07
N GLY A 195 -17.93 -7.15 29.80
CA GLY A 195 -17.30 -6.26 28.83
C GLY A 195 -17.92 -6.32 27.44
N LYS A 196 -18.44 -7.49 27.03
CA LYS A 196 -19.07 -7.66 25.71
C LYS A 196 -20.29 -6.77 25.49
N GLU A 197 -21.07 -6.48 26.54
CA GLU A 197 -22.26 -5.62 26.48
C GLU A 197 -21.93 -4.15 26.27
N TYR A 198 -20.68 -3.76 26.54
CA TYR A 198 -20.18 -2.39 26.45
C TYR A 198 -19.19 -2.17 25.30
N LEU A 199 -19.02 -3.16 24.43
CA LEU A 199 -18.30 -2.98 23.17
C LEU A 199 -19.26 -2.41 22.12
N SER A 200 -18.79 -1.44 21.34
CA SER A 200 -19.45 -1.07 20.09
C SER A 200 -19.31 -2.23 19.08
N PRO A 201 -20.13 -2.26 18.02
CA PRO A 201 -19.98 -3.26 16.97
C PRO A 201 -18.53 -3.32 16.47
N PRO A 202 -18.05 -4.50 16.09
CA PRO A 202 -16.74 -4.65 15.47
C PRO A 202 -16.59 -3.71 14.27
N ARG A 203 -15.38 -3.19 14.07
CA ARG A 203 -15.08 -2.38 12.90
C ARG A 203 -14.56 -3.27 11.80
N LYS A 204 -15.27 -3.29 10.67
CA LYS A 204 -14.82 -3.98 9.48
C LYS A 204 -13.44 -3.44 9.09
N GLY A 205 -12.53 -4.33 8.77
CA GLY A 205 -11.22 -3.96 8.24
C GLY A 205 -11.33 -3.34 6.85
N ARG A 206 -10.33 -2.57 6.47
CA ARG A 206 -10.21 -1.93 5.16
C ARG A 206 -9.48 -2.85 4.21
N ILE A 207 -9.83 -2.75 2.94
CA ILE A 207 -9.21 -3.52 1.85
C ILE A 207 -8.58 -2.54 0.87
N ILE A 208 -7.29 -2.72 0.62
CA ILE A 208 -6.51 -1.92 -0.32
C ILE A 208 -5.90 -2.86 -1.34
N ALA A 209 -6.05 -2.55 -2.62
CA ALA A 209 -5.38 -3.25 -3.70
C ALA A 209 -4.37 -2.30 -4.35
N VAL A 210 -3.09 -2.70 -4.42
CA VAL A 210 -2.03 -1.95 -5.09
C VAL A 210 -1.48 -2.80 -6.21
N PHE A 211 -1.60 -2.31 -7.43
CA PHE A 211 -1.24 -3.05 -8.63
C PHE A 211 0.14 -2.63 -9.13
N GLY A 212 0.88 -3.62 -9.62
CA GLY A 212 2.00 -3.39 -10.53
C GLY A 212 1.53 -3.16 -11.96
N ASP A 213 2.49 -3.03 -12.86
CA ASP A 213 2.23 -2.81 -14.28
C ASP A 213 1.51 -4.02 -14.89
N THR A 214 0.49 -3.74 -15.70
CA THR A 214 -0.35 -4.78 -16.28
C THR A 214 -1.18 -4.26 -17.44
N LYS A 215 -1.38 -5.09 -18.44
CA LYS A 215 -2.56 -4.97 -19.31
C LYS A 215 -3.78 -5.64 -18.64
N PRO A 216 -5.00 -5.42 -19.13
CA PRO A 216 -6.20 -6.09 -18.61
C PRO A 216 -6.03 -7.61 -18.54
N CYS A 217 -6.36 -8.20 -17.38
CA CYS A 217 -6.26 -9.64 -17.15
C CYS A 217 -7.30 -10.11 -16.11
N THR A 218 -7.61 -11.40 -16.12
CA THR A 218 -8.68 -11.97 -15.29
C THR A 218 -8.35 -11.97 -13.79
N SER A 219 -7.08 -12.13 -13.42
CA SER A 219 -6.64 -12.11 -12.02
C SER A 219 -6.78 -10.74 -11.36
N ALA A 220 -6.75 -9.67 -12.17
CA ALA A 220 -6.93 -8.30 -11.71
C ALA A 220 -8.28 -8.09 -10.98
N LEU A 221 -9.35 -8.72 -11.48
CA LEU A 221 -10.68 -8.62 -10.88
C LEU A 221 -10.68 -9.18 -9.44
N ALA A 222 -10.13 -10.38 -9.25
CA ALA A 222 -10.05 -11.01 -7.92
C ALA A 222 -9.20 -10.20 -6.94
N ALA A 223 -8.11 -9.60 -7.41
CA ALA A 223 -7.26 -8.74 -6.58
C ALA A 223 -7.98 -7.46 -6.14
N ALA A 224 -8.82 -6.88 -6.99
CA ALA A 224 -9.51 -5.61 -6.75
C ALA A 224 -10.87 -5.78 -6.05
N GLU A 225 -11.48 -6.97 -6.03
CA GLU A 225 -12.86 -7.21 -5.60
C GLU A 225 -13.20 -6.57 -4.26
N GLY A 226 -14.19 -5.67 -4.26
CA GLY A 226 -14.73 -5.01 -3.08
C GLY A 226 -13.72 -4.15 -2.30
N ALA A 227 -12.60 -3.76 -2.88
CA ALA A 227 -11.60 -2.95 -2.19
C ALA A 227 -12.12 -1.53 -1.86
N ASP A 228 -11.72 -1.02 -0.70
CA ASP A 228 -11.99 0.38 -0.34
C ASP A 228 -11.18 1.34 -1.22
N VAL A 229 -9.99 0.91 -1.62
CA VAL A 229 -9.09 1.66 -2.51
C VAL A 229 -8.42 0.70 -3.48
N LEU A 230 -8.46 1.04 -4.76
CA LEU A 230 -7.63 0.45 -5.81
C LEU A 230 -6.60 1.49 -6.27
N VAL A 231 -5.32 1.14 -6.21
CA VAL A 231 -4.22 1.86 -6.84
C VAL A 231 -3.84 1.07 -8.08
N HIS A 232 -4.00 1.67 -9.27
CA HIS A 232 -3.79 1.00 -10.55
C HIS A 232 -2.95 1.86 -11.48
N GLU A 233 -2.09 1.22 -12.27
CA GLU A 233 -1.41 1.90 -13.35
C GLU A 233 -2.38 2.43 -14.39
N ALA A 234 -2.05 3.54 -15.03
CA ALA A 234 -2.79 4.11 -16.15
C ALA A 234 -1.82 4.85 -17.07
N THR A 235 -0.92 4.06 -17.65
CA THR A 235 0.18 4.57 -18.45
C THR A 235 -0.31 5.31 -19.68
N PHE A 236 -1.50 4.99 -20.19
CA PHE A 236 -2.06 5.52 -21.43
C PHE A 236 -3.44 6.16 -21.26
N ALA A 237 -3.75 7.10 -22.17
CA ALA A 237 -5.07 7.69 -22.28
C ALA A 237 -6.08 6.70 -22.92
N ALA A 238 -7.37 6.99 -22.73
CA ALA A 238 -8.42 6.36 -23.54
C ALA A 238 -8.20 6.70 -25.02
N GLY A 239 -8.32 5.67 -25.88
CA GLY A 239 -8.02 5.74 -27.32
C GLY A 239 -6.63 5.21 -27.68
N ASP A 240 -5.75 4.97 -26.71
CA ASP A 240 -4.40 4.41 -26.92
C ASP A 240 -4.33 2.90 -26.58
N GLU A 241 -5.47 2.17 -26.57
CA GLU A 241 -5.57 0.76 -26.15
C GLU A 241 -4.62 -0.17 -26.92
N ALA A 242 -4.51 0.03 -28.24
CA ALA A 242 -3.63 -0.78 -29.09
C ALA A 242 -2.14 -0.59 -28.73
N MET A 243 -1.76 0.60 -28.28
CA MET A 243 -0.40 0.88 -27.83
C MET A 243 -0.18 0.29 -26.43
N ALA A 244 -1.13 0.47 -25.52
CA ALA A 244 -1.10 -0.09 -24.18
C ALA A 244 -0.94 -1.61 -24.22
N GLU A 245 -1.77 -2.31 -24.99
CA GLU A 245 -1.72 -3.77 -25.19
C GLU A 245 -0.34 -4.23 -25.69
N LYS A 246 0.24 -3.53 -26.68
CA LYS A 246 1.52 -3.89 -27.28
C LYS A 246 2.68 -3.83 -26.28
N VAL A 247 2.62 -2.93 -25.28
CA VAL A 247 3.66 -2.76 -24.29
C VAL A 247 3.26 -3.28 -22.89
N PHE A 248 2.17 -4.05 -22.82
CA PHE A 248 1.66 -4.70 -21.62
C PHE A 248 1.25 -3.75 -20.50
N HIS A 249 0.62 -2.63 -20.85
CA HIS A 249 0.10 -1.64 -19.92
C HIS A 249 -1.41 -1.43 -20.09
N SER A 250 -1.99 -0.62 -19.22
CA SER A 250 -3.40 -0.26 -19.24
C SER A 250 -3.62 1.21 -19.62
N THR A 251 -4.80 1.49 -20.14
CA THR A 251 -5.34 2.84 -20.26
C THR A 251 -6.09 3.26 -19.00
N VAL A 252 -6.37 4.54 -18.84
CA VAL A 252 -7.26 5.06 -17.79
C VAL A 252 -8.66 4.43 -17.86
N SER A 253 -9.12 4.07 -19.07
CA SER A 253 -10.41 3.40 -19.27
C SER A 253 -10.39 1.96 -18.78
N ASP A 254 -9.31 1.22 -19.02
CA ASP A 254 -9.16 -0.15 -18.55
C ASP A 254 -9.20 -0.20 -17.01
N ALA A 255 -8.42 0.68 -16.35
CA ALA A 255 -8.41 0.77 -14.90
C ALA A 255 -9.77 1.18 -14.31
N ALA A 256 -10.48 2.12 -14.95
CA ALA A 256 -11.80 2.57 -14.52
C ALA A 256 -12.88 1.49 -14.71
N ASN A 257 -12.84 0.73 -15.80
CA ASN A 257 -13.74 -0.41 -16.03
C ASN A 257 -13.51 -1.50 -14.98
N LEU A 258 -12.25 -1.87 -14.70
CA LEU A 258 -11.93 -2.82 -13.65
C LEU A 258 -12.46 -2.34 -12.29
N ALA A 259 -12.28 -1.06 -11.95
CA ALA A 259 -12.75 -0.50 -10.69
C ALA A 259 -14.28 -0.58 -10.55
N ALA A 260 -15.01 -0.30 -11.62
CA ALA A 260 -16.47 -0.41 -11.66
C ALA A 260 -16.93 -1.87 -11.53
N GLU A 261 -16.32 -2.80 -12.27
CA GLU A 261 -16.64 -4.22 -12.24
C GLU A 261 -16.34 -4.86 -10.87
N ALA A 262 -15.19 -4.53 -10.28
CA ALA A 262 -14.76 -5.03 -8.97
C ALA A 262 -15.52 -4.41 -7.80
N GLY A 263 -16.34 -3.39 -8.02
CA GLY A 263 -17.11 -2.72 -6.96
C GLY A 263 -16.24 -2.00 -5.94
N VAL A 264 -15.10 -1.43 -6.36
CA VAL A 264 -14.21 -0.67 -5.46
C VAL A 264 -14.87 0.65 -5.05
N LYS A 265 -14.42 1.26 -3.96
CA LYS A 265 -14.98 2.54 -3.52
C LYS A 265 -14.25 3.75 -4.10
N ARG A 266 -12.92 3.65 -4.29
CA ARG A 266 -12.08 4.74 -4.83
C ARG A 266 -10.98 4.15 -5.71
N LEU A 267 -10.70 4.82 -6.84
CA LEU A 267 -9.63 4.48 -7.77
C LEU A 267 -8.59 5.59 -7.81
N TYR A 268 -7.35 5.24 -7.53
CA TYR A 268 -6.18 6.11 -7.70
C TYR A 268 -5.35 5.60 -8.89
N LEU A 269 -5.21 6.47 -9.90
CA LEU A 269 -4.50 6.20 -11.14
C LEU A 269 -3.08 6.75 -11.03
N THR A 270 -2.11 5.87 -11.16
CA THR A 270 -0.66 6.17 -11.06
C THR A 270 0.08 5.67 -12.28
N HIS A 271 1.41 5.70 -12.28
CA HIS A 271 2.26 5.23 -13.37
C HIS A 271 1.91 5.90 -14.71
N ILE A 272 1.86 7.25 -14.69
CA ILE A 272 1.44 8.06 -15.82
C ILE A 272 2.62 8.31 -16.76
N SER A 273 2.44 8.04 -18.05
CA SER A 273 3.46 8.29 -19.05
C SER A 273 3.85 9.79 -19.10
N ALA A 274 5.15 10.06 -19.27
CA ALA A 274 5.68 11.42 -19.47
C ALA A 274 5.04 12.16 -20.66
N ARG A 275 4.31 11.48 -21.55
CA ARG A 275 3.51 12.10 -22.61
C ARG A 275 2.41 13.01 -22.06
N TYR A 276 1.93 12.75 -20.84
CA TYR A 276 0.84 13.47 -20.19
C TYR A 276 1.36 14.29 -19.01
N ALA A 277 2.46 15.04 -19.25
CA ALA A 277 3.22 15.71 -18.20
C ALA A 277 2.59 17.02 -17.71
N ASP A 278 1.75 17.68 -18.52
CA ASP A 278 1.12 18.94 -18.15
C ASP A 278 -0.22 18.74 -17.41
N GLU A 279 -0.64 19.76 -16.70
CA GLU A 279 -1.85 19.75 -15.87
C GLU A 279 -3.13 19.55 -16.71
N GLY A 280 -3.19 20.10 -17.92
CA GLY A 280 -4.32 19.92 -18.84
C GLY A 280 -4.48 18.46 -19.24
N GLN A 281 -3.37 17.79 -19.55
CA GLN A 281 -3.35 16.37 -19.88
C GLN A 281 -3.71 15.51 -18.67
N ARG A 282 -3.22 15.81 -17.47
CA ARG A 282 -3.63 15.15 -16.24
C ARG A 282 -5.14 15.23 -16.02
N LEU A 283 -5.72 16.41 -16.16
CA LEU A 283 -7.16 16.61 -16.03
C LEU A 283 -7.96 15.90 -17.11
N MET A 284 -7.43 15.80 -18.34
CA MET A 284 -8.06 15.02 -19.41
C MET A 284 -8.13 13.53 -19.03
N LEU A 285 -7.02 12.93 -18.58
CA LEU A 285 -6.98 11.54 -18.12
C LEU A 285 -7.98 11.28 -16.99
N GLU A 286 -8.00 12.19 -16.00
CA GLU A 286 -8.90 12.07 -14.85
C GLU A 286 -10.37 12.12 -15.29
N ARG A 287 -10.74 13.02 -16.18
CA ARG A 287 -12.10 13.09 -16.76
C ARG A 287 -12.48 11.84 -17.54
N GLN A 288 -11.55 11.29 -18.34
CA GLN A 288 -11.79 10.05 -19.08
C GLN A 288 -12.12 8.89 -18.12
N ALA A 289 -11.36 8.74 -17.02
CA ALA A 289 -11.64 7.73 -16.01
C ALA A 289 -12.96 8.00 -15.27
N GLN A 290 -13.21 9.26 -14.87
CA GLN A 290 -14.41 9.67 -14.13
C GLN A 290 -15.72 9.48 -14.93
N ASN A 291 -15.67 9.53 -16.25
CA ASN A 291 -16.83 9.23 -17.10
C ASN A 291 -17.29 7.77 -16.96
N ILE A 292 -16.38 6.86 -16.55
CA ILE A 292 -16.66 5.43 -16.34
C ILE A 292 -16.86 5.16 -14.85
N PHE A 293 -15.92 5.62 -14.02
CA PHE A 293 -15.94 5.43 -12.58
C PHE A 293 -15.72 6.78 -11.86
N PRO A 294 -16.79 7.45 -11.41
CA PRO A 294 -16.72 8.83 -10.88
C PRO A 294 -15.77 9.03 -9.71
N ALA A 295 -15.50 7.99 -8.90
CA ALA A 295 -14.58 8.04 -7.78
C ALA A 295 -13.11 7.79 -8.18
N SER A 296 -12.73 8.17 -9.40
CA SER A 296 -11.37 8.09 -9.95
C SER A 296 -10.60 9.39 -9.73
N LYS A 297 -9.30 9.25 -9.46
CA LYS A 297 -8.35 10.37 -9.39
C LYS A 297 -7.01 10.00 -10.00
N VAL A 298 -6.50 10.84 -10.89
CA VAL A 298 -5.10 10.75 -11.34
C VAL A 298 -4.22 11.45 -10.30
N VAL A 299 -3.43 10.65 -9.58
CA VAL A 299 -2.59 11.14 -8.49
C VAL A 299 -1.30 11.79 -9.01
N GLY A 300 -0.75 12.67 -8.20
CA GLY A 300 0.56 13.29 -8.39
C GLY A 300 1.52 12.91 -7.26
N ASP A 301 2.80 13.24 -7.47
CA ASP A 301 3.80 13.07 -6.41
C ASP A 301 3.42 13.89 -5.17
N PHE A 302 3.57 13.28 -4.01
CA PHE A 302 3.23 13.81 -2.68
C PHE A 302 1.75 13.91 -2.35
N ASP A 303 0.85 13.51 -3.24
CA ASP A 303 -0.57 13.38 -2.88
C ASP A 303 -0.73 12.41 -1.70
N VAL A 304 -1.65 12.78 -0.77
CA VAL A 304 -1.92 12.03 0.46
C VAL A 304 -3.43 11.84 0.61
N PHE A 305 -3.83 10.62 0.94
CA PHE A 305 -5.24 10.25 1.10
C PHE A 305 -5.46 9.39 2.35
N ASP A 306 -6.44 9.77 3.15
CA ASP A 306 -6.95 8.92 4.22
C ASP A 306 -7.85 7.80 3.67
N ILE A 307 -7.69 6.58 4.25
CA ILE A 307 -8.44 5.38 3.89
C ILE A 307 -9.35 4.96 5.04
#